data_16d6e3355fdfa2de6470f8958bfe9609
#
_entry.id   16d6e3355fdfa2de6470f8958bfe9609
#
_cell.length_a   1.000
_cell.length_b   1.000
_cell.length_c   1.000
_cell.angle_alpha   90.00
_cell.angle_beta   90.00
_cell.angle_gamma   90.00
#
_symmetry.space_group_name_H-M   'P 1'
#
loop_
_entity.id
_entity.type
_entity.pdbx_description
1 polymer ?
#
loop_
_entity_poly.entity_id
_entity_poly.type
_entity_poly.pdbx_seq_one_letter_code
_entity_poly.pdbx_strand_id
1 'polypeptide(L)'
;MLDVGRRMFLFILLLALSNLTNFISQAQTTLPNASGIMRSASGQFTVLDRRGAMTTMRHSSTNSDSRLLELEPPLLVVSCERIKLALCRELDASPDWRARVNITLRVGGDITLAKERLGRNWSYRIEVPQLVDRTQFIRTIVRVLLQEMADRGPGNLDAEIPSWLSEGLTQHLLASRDAELILPPPDHNLGALSIGATTILVRDPDPLETARRILTTAPPCSIEQLSWPDVNTLDSEAGEIFRRSAQLFVSELSRLKDGKTNLRGMIANLNSFYNWQTAFLRSYQKQFPNLLALEKWWALQSSYFVGRDNQHFWNHAESATKLDELLRARVAVDLQIGSASPRSEVSLQTVIRDWDSIRQSVTLKEKLRDLESARIRIAPQYIRLVDEYRTVLAEYQKKRERVNATFLGIRTSFLSVDKVTQATIAALDALDTKRATISATLAKEAENKNLTGTK
;
A
#
# COMPACT_ATOMS: atom_id res chain seq x y z
N MET A 1 -6.97 -22.55 -47.65
CA MET A 1 -6.84 -21.34 -46.82
C MET A 1 -6.77 -21.62 -45.28
N LEU A 2 -6.71 -22.88 -44.87
CA LEU A 2 -6.74 -23.30 -43.45
C LEU A 2 -5.33 -23.62 -42.83
N ASP A 3 -4.25 -23.58 -43.64
CA ASP A 3 -2.93 -24.03 -43.20
C ASP A 3 -2.00 -22.89 -42.76
N VAL A 4 -2.26 -21.64 -43.15
CA VAL A 4 -1.44 -20.48 -42.79
C VAL A 4 -1.72 -20.04 -41.34
N GLY A 5 -2.96 -20.14 -40.87
CA GLY A 5 -3.34 -19.80 -39.49
C GLY A 5 -2.72 -20.73 -38.44
N ARG A 6 -2.58 -22.01 -38.79
CA ARG A 6 -2.02 -23.04 -37.87
C ARG A 6 -0.51 -22.88 -37.70
N ARG A 7 0.20 -22.47 -38.75
CA ARG A 7 1.66 -22.18 -38.69
C ARG A 7 1.96 -20.89 -37.95
N MET A 8 1.10 -19.87 -38.06
CA MET A 8 1.25 -18.62 -37.35
C MET A 8 0.99 -18.78 -35.85
N PHE A 9 0.01 -19.63 -35.47
CA PHE A 9 -0.28 -19.94 -34.06
C PHE A 9 0.84 -20.74 -33.40
N LEU A 10 1.46 -21.69 -34.13
CA LEU A 10 2.63 -22.45 -33.65
C LEU A 10 3.86 -21.54 -33.48
N PHE A 11 4.04 -20.55 -34.36
CA PHE A 11 5.16 -19.63 -34.29
C PHE A 11 5.03 -18.64 -33.11
N ILE A 12 3.82 -18.18 -32.81
CA ILE A 12 3.52 -17.31 -31.65
C ILE A 12 3.66 -18.14 -30.35
N LEU A 13 3.25 -19.40 -30.32
CA LEU A 13 3.42 -20.28 -29.17
C LEU A 13 4.89 -20.61 -28.90
N LEU A 14 5.70 -20.83 -29.94
CA LEU A 14 7.15 -21.04 -29.84
C LEU A 14 7.89 -19.76 -29.39
N LEU A 15 7.48 -18.58 -29.82
CA LEU A 15 8.02 -17.31 -29.35
C LEU A 15 7.62 -17.03 -27.88
N ALA A 16 6.44 -17.41 -27.46
CA ALA A 16 6.00 -17.30 -26.05
C ALA A 16 6.76 -18.27 -25.14
N LEU A 17 7.03 -19.50 -25.61
CA LEU A 17 7.84 -20.50 -24.88
C LEU A 17 9.31 -20.09 -24.80
N SER A 18 9.88 -19.49 -25.85
CA SER A 18 11.27 -19.02 -25.82
C SER A 18 11.47 -17.82 -24.89
N ASN A 19 10.43 -16.97 -24.72
CA ASN A 19 10.45 -15.90 -23.72
C ASN A 19 10.28 -16.43 -22.29
N LEU A 20 9.54 -17.52 -22.08
CA LEU A 20 9.41 -18.17 -20.78
C LEU A 20 10.72 -18.83 -20.34
N THR A 21 11.45 -19.47 -21.26
CA THR A 21 12.77 -20.08 -20.98
C THR A 21 13.82 -19.01 -20.70
N ASN A 22 13.76 -17.85 -21.35
CA ASN A 22 14.63 -16.73 -21.03
C ASN A 22 14.33 -16.09 -19.66
N PHE A 23 13.07 -16.11 -19.19
CA PHE A 23 12.73 -15.65 -17.84
C PHE A 23 13.21 -16.61 -16.75
N ILE A 24 13.21 -17.92 -17.03
CA ILE A 24 13.72 -18.95 -16.08
C ILE A 24 15.24 -18.99 -16.10
N SER A 25 15.89 -18.70 -17.25
CA SER A 25 17.35 -18.68 -17.37
C SER A 25 18.02 -17.46 -16.72
N GLN A 26 17.27 -16.37 -16.47
CA GLN A 26 17.82 -15.20 -15.74
C GLN A 26 17.79 -15.38 -14.20
N ALA A 27 17.22 -16.47 -13.69
CA ALA A 27 17.39 -16.89 -12.30
C ALA A 27 18.71 -17.69 -12.10
N GLN A 28 19.62 -17.69 -13.06
CA GLN A 28 20.96 -18.24 -12.86
C GLN A 28 21.71 -17.38 -11.83
N THR A 29 21.79 -17.94 -10.65
CA THR A 29 22.81 -17.67 -9.63
C THR A 29 24.10 -17.21 -10.28
N THR A 30 24.40 -15.93 -10.20
CA THR A 30 25.74 -15.43 -10.47
C THR A 30 26.67 -16.06 -9.45
N LEU A 31 27.46 -17.02 -9.90
CA LEU A 31 28.59 -17.54 -9.14
C LEU A 31 29.37 -16.33 -8.59
N PRO A 32 29.82 -16.35 -7.32
CA PRO A 32 30.58 -15.27 -6.74
C PRO A 32 31.87 -15.10 -7.56
N ASN A 33 31.97 -13.98 -8.28
CA ASN A 33 33.26 -13.56 -8.78
C ASN A 33 34.19 -13.39 -7.58
N ALA A 34 35.42 -13.84 -7.71
CA ALA A 34 36.47 -13.83 -6.66
C ALA A 34 36.79 -12.44 -6.03
N SER A 35 36.05 -11.40 -6.38
CA SER A 35 36.22 -10.03 -5.90
C SER A 35 35.22 -9.59 -4.80
N GLY A 36 34.32 -10.44 -4.31
CA GLY A 36 33.32 -10.07 -3.29
C GLY A 36 32.28 -9.02 -3.71
N ILE A 37 32.16 -8.79 -5.03
CA ILE A 37 31.20 -7.82 -5.59
C ILE A 37 29.96 -8.54 -6.10
N MET A 38 28.79 -8.15 -5.57
CA MET A 38 27.50 -8.64 -6.03
C MET A 38 26.67 -7.54 -6.64
N ARG A 39 25.91 -7.86 -7.71
CA ARG A 39 25.02 -6.90 -8.38
C ARG A 39 23.57 -7.39 -8.34
N SER A 40 22.65 -6.46 -8.23
CA SER A 40 21.22 -6.74 -8.30
C SER A 40 20.77 -7.09 -9.73
N ALA A 41 19.60 -7.73 -9.83
CA ALA A 41 19.01 -8.11 -11.11
C ALA A 41 18.79 -6.90 -12.04
N SER A 42 18.39 -5.74 -11.50
CA SER A 42 18.27 -4.50 -12.29
C SER A 42 19.63 -3.84 -12.59
N GLY A 43 20.71 -4.26 -11.94
CA GLY A 43 22.04 -3.63 -12.03
C GLY A 43 22.17 -2.30 -11.27
N GLN A 44 21.11 -1.84 -10.56
CA GLN A 44 21.16 -0.58 -9.82
C GLN A 44 21.99 -0.68 -8.55
N PHE A 45 21.84 -1.80 -7.81
CA PHE A 45 22.55 -2.02 -6.56
C PHE A 45 23.80 -2.86 -6.79
N THR A 46 24.91 -2.40 -6.23
CA THR A 46 26.17 -3.15 -6.22
C THR A 46 26.63 -3.25 -4.78
N VAL A 47 26.83 -4.46 -4.28
CA VAL A 47 27.29 -4.73 -2.92
C VAL A 47 28.75 -5.19 -2.95
N LEU A 48 29.58 -4.52 -2.18
CA LEU A 48 30.98 -4.86 -1.94
C LEU A 48 31.12 -5.35 -0.51
N ASP A 49 31.55 -6.59 -0.33
CA ASP A 49 31.85 -7.15 0.98
C ASP A 49 33.32 -6.85 1.37
N ARG A 50 33.53 -6.01 2.39
CA ARG A 50 34.85 -5.67 2.94
C ARG A 50 35.11 -6.29 4.31
N ARG A 51 34.31 -7.25 4.72
CA ARG A 51 34.45 -7.87 6.06
C ARG A 51 35.72 -8.72 6.21
N GLY A 52 36.36 -9.09 5.11
CA GLY A 52 37.57 -9.91 5.09
C GLY A 52 37.28 -11.41 5.29
N ALA A 53 38.18 -12.25 4.80
CA ALA A 53 38.02 -13.74 4.85
C ALA A 53 37.97 -14.34 6.27
N MET A 54 38.38 -13.60 7.30
CA MET A 54 38.37 -14.06 8.69
C MET A 54 37.01 -13.99 9.40
N THR A 55 36.05 -13.27 8.84
CA THR A 55 34.73 -13.04 9.48
C THR A 55 33.69 -14.09 9.10
N THR A 56 34.06 -15.09 8.30
CA THR A 56 33.21 -16.24 8.00
C THR A 56 33.08 -17.24 9.16
N MET A 57 33.81 -17.04 10.24
CA MET A 57 33.49 -17.74 11.50
C MET A 57 32.21 -17.11 12.08
N ARG A 58 31.11 -17.75 11.78
CA ARG A 58 29.79 -17.47 12.33
C ARG A 58 29.89 -17.31 13.84
N HIS A 59 29.75 -16.09 14.30
CA HIS A 59 29.29 -15.90 15.65
C HIS A 59 27.80 -16.31 15.63
N SER A 60 27.54 -17.54 16.04
CA SER A 60 26.24 -17.90 16.59
C SER A 60 26.07 -17.10 17.88
N SER A 61 25.90 -15.79 17.73
CA SER A 61 25.56 -14.92 18.84
C SER A 61 24.13 -15.24 19.21
N THR A 62 23.98 -15.91 20.34
CA THR A 62 22.74 -16.11 21.08
C THR A 62 22.11 -14.77 21.54
N ASN A 63 22.48 -13.65 20.94
CA ASN A 63 21.86 -12.37 21.17
C ASN A 63 20.60 -12.27 20.31
N SER A 64 19.51 -12.73 20.88
CA SER A 64 18.15 -12.67 20.37
C SER A 64 17.54 -11.26 20.44
N ASP A 65 18.27 -10.22 20.07
CA ASP A 65 17.62 -8.94 19.81
C ASP A 65 17.01 -9.00 18.41
N SER A 66 15.71 -9.30 18.36
CA SER A 66 14.94 -9.47 17.13
C SER A 66 14.89 -8.20 16.24
N ARG A 67 15.47 -7.10 16.71
CA ARG A 67 15.55 -5.83 15.96
C ARG A 67 16.78 -5.77 15.06
N LEU A 68 17.85 -6.49 15.40
CA LEU A 68 19.10 -6.48 14.64
C LEU A 68 19.06 -7.52 13.53
N LEU A 69 19.40 -7.08 12.33
CA LEU A 69 19.48 -7.88 11.13
C LEU A 69 20.92 -8.11 10.75
N GLU A 70 21.33 -9.36 10.60
CA GLU A 70 22.60 -9.71 9.98
C GLU A 70 22.48 -9.65 8.45
N LEU A 71 23.33 -8.83 7.82
CA LEU A 71 23.30 -8.62 6.38
C LEU A 71 24.25 -9.57 5.66
N GLU A 72 23.68 -10.38 4.76
CA GLU A 72 24.44 -11.19 3.81
C GLU A 72 24.37 -10.59 2.41
N PRO A 73 25.49 -10.48 1.66
CA PRO A 73 25.52 -9.81 0.36
C PRO A 73 24.45 -10.28 -0.64
N PRO A 74 24.19 -11.59 -0.82
CA PRO A 74 23.17 -12.06 -1.76
C PRO A 74 21.76 -11.65 -1.37
N LEU A 75 21.42 -11.75 -0.07
CA LEU A 75 20.11 -11.39 0.46
C LEU A 75 19.90 -9.89 0.48
N LEU A 76 20.97 -9.15 0.73
CA LEU A 76 20.99 -7.69 0.73
C LEU A 76 20.62 -7.13 -0.65
N VAL A 77 21.19 -7.66 -1.71
CA VAL A 77 20.91 -7.24 -3.09
C VAL A 77 19.44 -7.44 -3.43
N VAL A 78 18.89 -8.61 -3.08
CA VAL A 78 17.47 -8.93 -3.31
C VAL A 78 16.55 -8.06 -2.45
N SER A 79 16.91 -7.80 -1.20
CA SER A 79 16.16 -6.94 -0.30
C SER A 79 16.09 -5.51 -0.82
N CYS A 80 17.18 -4.96 -1.33
CA CYS A 80 17.18 -3.62 -1.95
C CYS A 80 16.23 -3.53 -3.16
N GLU A 81 16.21 -4.56 -4.02
CA GLU A 81 15.26 -4.59 -5.14
C GLU A 81 13.81 -4.68 -4.67
N ARG A 82 13.53 -5.45 -3.63
CA ARG A 82 12.18 -5.55 -3.03
C ARG A 82 11.72 -4.21 -2.46
N ILE A 83 12.58 -3.52 -1.71
CA ILE A 83 12.30 -2.20 -1.17
C ILE A 83 12.03 -1.21 -2.32
N LYS A 84 12.86 -1.24 -3.38
CA LYS A 84 12.65 -0.41 -4.58
C LYS A 84 11.29 -0.66 -5.22
N LEU A 85 10.97 -1.92 -5.49
CA LEU A 85 9.68 -2.27 -6.11
C LEU A 85 8.48 -1.90 -5.24
N ALA A 86 8.60 -2.06 -3.93
CA ALA A 86 7.58 -1.64 -2.98
C ALA A 86 7.38 -0.12 -3.00
N LEU A 87 8.47 0.65 -2.96
CA LEU A 87 8.43 2.12 -3.04
C LEU A 87 7.85 2.61 -4.37
N CYS A 88 8.27 2.01 -5.49
CA CYS A 88 7.74 2.35 -6.82
C CYS A 88 6.23 2.09 -6.93
N ARG A 89 5.73 0.98 -6.37
CA ARG A 89 4.28 0.68 -6.32
C ARG A 89 3.53 1.69 -5.46
N GLU A 90 4.12 2.10 -4.33
CA GLU A 90 3.47 3.07 -3.44
C GLU A 90 3.37 4.44 -4.09
N LEU A 91 4.40 4.86 -4.79
CA LEU A 91 4.43 6.11 -5.54
C LEU A 91 3.79 6.02 -6.93
N ASP A 92 3.34 4.83 -7.38
CA ASP A 92 2.90 4.58 -8.75
C ASP A 92 3.96 5.03 -9.80
N ALA A 93 5.23 4.73 -9.51
CA ALA A 93 6.40 5.12 -10.30
C ALA A 93 6.97 3.94 -11.09
N SER A 94 7.63 4.22 -12.22
CA SER A 94 8.41 3.20 -12.94
C SER A 94 9.61 2.74 -12.11
N PRO A 95 9.95 1.43 -12.11
CA PRO A 95 11.13 0.90 -11.45
C PRO A 95 12.44 1.21 -12.17
N ASP A 96 12.41 1.98 -13.26
CA ASP A 96 13.60 2.41 -13.98
C ASP A 96 14.51 3.25 -13.08
N TRP A 97 15.81 3.19 -13.36
CA TRP A 97 16.83 3.91 -12.60
C TRP A 97 17.86 4.57 -13.53
N ARG A 98 18.53 5.62 -13.03
CA ARG A 98 19.59 6.33 -13.75
C ARG A 98 20.93 6.29 -13.02
N ALA A 99 20.91 6.25 -11.70
CA ALA A 99 22.12 6.27 -10.88
C ALA A 99 22.30 4.97 -10.09
N ARG A 100 23.55 4.51 -10.00
CA ARG A 100 23.92 3.32 -9.22
C ARG A 100 24.00 3.63 -7.76
N VAL A 101 23.66 2.60 -6.95
CA VAL A 101 23.81 2.60 -5.50
C VAL A 101 24.84 1.56 -5.13
N ASN A 102 25.99 2.01 -4.64
CA ASN A 102 27.09 1.17 -4.20
C ASN A 102 27.01 0.98 -2.68
N ILE A 103 26.85 -0.25 -2.23
CA ILE A 103 26.72 -0.60 -0.83
C ILE A 103 27.99 -1.33 -0.40
N THR A 104 28.64 -0.84 0.63
CA THR A 104 29.85 -1.46 1.20
C THR A 104 29.49 -2.03 2.57
N LEU A 105 29.58 -3.35 2.73
CA LEU A 105 29.46 -4.01 4.03
C LEU A 105 30.78 -3.93 4.79
N ARG A 106 30.69 -3.58 6.07
CA ARG A 106 31.83 -3.51 7.00
C ARG A 106 31.51 -4.16 8.35
N VAL A 107 32.50 -4.40 9.14
CA VAL A 107 32.36 -5.14 10.42
C VAL A 107 31.62 -4.34 11.50
N GLY A 108 31.59 -3.03 11.47
CA GLY A 108 30.92 -2.21 12.47
C GLY A 108 30.79 -0.76 12.06
N GLY A 109 30.34 0.09 12.98
CA GLY A 109 30.10 1.52 12.77
C GLY A 109 28.65 1.83 12.42
N ASP A 110 28.37 3.11 12.15
CA ASP A 110 27.04 3.58 11.78
C ASP A 110 26.84 3.52 10.27
N ILE A 111 25.58 3.55 9.85
CA ILE A 111 25.24 3.68 8.44
C ILE A 111 25.65 5.07 7.96
N THR A 112 26.46 5.13 6.91
CA THR A 112 26.81 6.39 6.25
C THR A 112 26.29 6.42 4.82
N LEU A 113 25.83 7.59 4.38
CA LEU A 113 25.37 7.84 3.04
C LEU A 113 26.16 8.99 2.44
N ALA A 114 26.82 8.73 1.32
CA ALA A 114 27.52 9.73 0.53
C ALA A 114 26.94 9.77 -0.89
N LYS A 115 26.86 10.98 -1.44
CA LYS A 115 26.44 11.26 -2.80
C LYS A 115 27.62 11.85 -3.56
N GLU A 116 27.96 11.26 -4.69
CA GLU A 116 29.08 11.68 -5.53
C GLU A 116 28.59 12.01 -6.94
N ARG A 117 29.07 13.10 -7.49
CA ARG A 117 28.78 13.48 -8.87
C ARG A 117 29.89 12.99 -9.80
N LEU A 118 29.57 12.05 -10.66
CA LEU A 118 30.46 11.52 -11.70
C LEU A 118 30.10 12.11 -13.07
N GLY A 119 30.67 13.26 -13.40
CA GLY A 119 30.32 14.00 -14.61
C GLY A 119 28.88 14.52 -14.57
N ARG A 120 28.01 14.00 -15.46
CA ARG A 120 26.58 14.34 -15.49
C ARG A 120 25.71 13.41 -14.64
N ASN A 121 26.26 12.30 -14.18
CA ASN A 121 25.49 11.29 -13.44
C ASN A 121 25.82 11.34 -11.96
N TRP A 122 24.83 11.02 -11.13
CA TRP A 122 25.00 10.82 -9.70
C TRP A 122 25.35 9.36 -9.39
N SER A 123 26.13 9.15 -8.36
CA SER A 123 26.41 7.85 -7.76
C SER A 123 26.21 7.95 -6.24
N TYR A 124 25.60 6.95 -5.67
CA TYR A 124 25.34 6.89 -4.22
C TYR A 124 26.20 5.80 -3.61
N ARG A 125 26.84 6.13 -2.50
CA ARG A 125 27.61 5.17 -1.70
C ARG A 125 26.98 5.06 -0.33
N ILE A 126 26.69 3.83 0.07
CA ILE A 126 26.19 3.52 1.41
C ILE A 126 27.22 2.60 2.06
N GLU A 127 27.66 2.93 3.26
CA GLU A 127 28.42 2.00 4.11
C GLU A 127 27.50 1.50 5.22
N VAL A 128 27.41 0.18 5.35
CA VAL A 128 26.48 -0.48 6.26
C VAL A 128 27.23 -1.46 7.13
N PRO A 129 27.03 -1.45 8.46
CA PRO A 129 27.58 -2.48 9.34
C PRO A 129 26.90 -3.83 9.06
N GLN A 130 27.60 -4.92 9.41
CA GLN A 130 27.08 -6.28 9.26
C GLN A 130 25.79 -6.50 10.06
N LEU A 131 25.76 -5.97 11.28
CA LEU A 131 24.58 -5.97 12.15
C LEU A 131 23.95 -4.57 12.15
N VAL A 132 22.70 -4.48 11.78
CA VAL A 132 21.99 -3.20 11.61
C VAL A 132 20.55 -3.31 12.09
N ASP A 133 20.03 -2.21 12.64
CA ASP A 133 18.59 -2.11 12.87
C ASP A 133 17.82 -2.18 11.54
N ARG A 134 16.84 -3.08 11.48
CA ARG A 134 16.05 -3.33 10.30
C ARG A 134 15.35 -2.09 9.76
N THR A 135 14.75 -1.30 10.61
CA THR A 135 14.04 -0.07 10.26
C THR A 135 15.00 0.98 9.72
N GLN A 136 16.16 1.12 10.37
CA GLN A 136 17.22 2.05 9.96
C GLN A 136 17.74 1.70 8.56
N PHE A 137 17.95 0.41 8.29
CA PHE A 137 18.36 -0.04 6.96
C PHE A 137 17.33 0.29 5.88
N ILE A 138 16.04 -0.06 6.09
CA ILE A 138 14.97 0.24 5.14
C ILE A 138 14.87 1.75 4.91
N ARG A 139 14.91 2.55 5.97
CA ARG A 139 14.91 4.03 5.90
C ARG A 139 16.03 4.56 5.01
N THR A 140 17.23 4.03 5.17
CA THR A 140 18.38 4.45 4.37
C THR A 140 18.18 4.13 2.89
N ILE A 141 17.72 2.93 2.56
CA ILE A 141 17.45 2.55 1.16
C ILE A 141 16.31 3.39 0.57
N VAL A 142 15.22 3.62 1.30
CA VAL A 142 14.13 4.51 0.86
C VAL A 142 14.65 5.92 0.59
N ARG A 143 15.45 6.48 1.50
CA ARG A 143 16.04 7.83 1.34
C ARG A 143 16.92 7.93 0.09
N VAL A 144 17.77 6.93 -0.16
CA VAL A 144 18.64 6.90 -1.35
C VAL A 144 17.83 6.80 -2.64
N LEU A 145 16.79 5.97 -2.65
CA LEU A 145 15.91 5.84 -3.81
C LEU A 145 15.14 7.13 -4.10
N LEU A 146 14.64 7.81 -3.07
CA LEU A 146 14.00 9.12 -3.21
C LEU A 146 14.99 10.18 -3.71
N GLN A 147 16.23 10.16 -3.22
CA GLN A 147 17.30 11.04 -3.68
C GLN A 147 17.60 10.80 -5.16
N GLU A 148 17.71 9.54 -5.57
CA GLU A 148 17.93 9.17 -6.96
C GLU A 148 16.78 9.61 -7.86
N MET A 149 15.53 9.47 -7.40
CA MET A 149 14.35 9.96 -8.13
C MET A 149 14.36 11.48 -8.26
N ALA A 150 14.72 12.21 -7.22
CA ALA A 150 14.79 13.67 -7.21
C ALA A 150 15.91 14.19 -8.14
N ASP A 151 17.05 13.53 -8.14
CA ASP A 151 18.23 13.93 -8.96
C ASP A 151 18.05 13.63 -10.45
N ARG A 152 17.00 12.93 -10.85
CA ARG A 152 16.59 12.78 -12.28
C ARG A 152 15.91 14.03 -12.83
N GLY A 153 15.45 14.92 -11.95
CA GLY A 153 14.75 16.15 -12.29
C GLY A 153 15.60 17.13 -13.09
N PRO A 154 15.00 18.16 -13.66
CA PRO A 154 15.67 19.10 -14.56
C PRO A 154 16.53 20.13 -13.83
N GLY A 155 16.44 20.23 -12.52
CA GLY A 155 17.16 21.21 -11.72
C GLY A 155 18.65 20.90 -11.55
N ASN A 156 19.40 21.93 -11.14
CA ASN A 156 20.85 21.84 -10.89
C ASN A 156 21.21 21.90 -9.40
N LEU A 157 20.23 22.13 -8.54
CA LEU A 157 20.45 22.18 -7.10
C LEU A 157 20.57 20.77 -6.53
N ASP A 158 21.23 20.69 -5.39
CA ASP A 158 21.24 19.44 -4.62
C ASP A 158 19.85 19.23 -3.99
N ALA A 159 19.19 18.16 -4.39
CA ALA A 159 17.84 17.89 -3.90
C ALA A 159 17.90 17.46 -2.43
N GLU A 160 17.21 18.17 -1.59
CA GLU A 160 17.02 17.81 -0.19
C GLU A 160 15.72 17.04 -0.01
N ILE A 161 15.85 15.76 0.40
CA ILE A 161 14.67 14.93 0.70
C ILE A 161 14.16 15.30 2.10
N PRO A 162 12.93 15.82 2.22
CA PRO A 162 12.38 16.17 3.52
C PRO A 162 12.24 14.92 4.41
N SER A 163 12.58 15.08 5.68
CA SER A 163 12.59 13.98 6.66
C SER A 163 11.22 13.32 6.80
N TRP A 164 10.13 14.10 6.75
CA TRP A 164 8.77 13.55 6.80
C TRP A 164 8.45 12.63 5.62
N LEU A 165 9.01 12.90 4.43
CA LEU A 165 8.75 12.09 3.24
C LEU A 165 9.46 10.73 3.34
N SER A 166 10.76 10.74 3.65
CA SER A 166 11.52 9.50 3.79
C SER A 166 11.02 8.64 4.94
N GLU A 167 10.70 9.27 6.07
CA GLU A 167 10.20 8.58 7.25
C GLU A 167 8.77 8.06 7.05
N GLY A 168 7.89 8.92 6.53
CA GLY A 168 6.50 8.56 6.28
C GLY A 168 6.34 7.40 5.31
N LEU A 169 7.09 7.40 4.20
CA LEU A 169 7.11 6.29 3.25
C LEU A 169 7.73 5.03 3.87
N THR A 170 8.80 5.15 4.66
CA THR A 170 9.39 4.02 5.37
C THR A 170 8.38 3.36 6.29
N GLN A 171 7.71 4.14 7.14
CA GLN A 171 6.71 3.61 8.08
C GLN A 171 5.49 3.01 7.34
N HIS A 172 5.10 3.62 6.23
CA HIS A 172 4.02 3.08 5.41
C HIS A 172 4.40 1.73 4.79
N LEU A 173 5.61 1.58 4.27
CA LEU A 173 6.12 0.32 3.73
C LEU A 173 6.24 -0.76 4.82
N LEU A 174 6.77 -0.42 5.99
CA LEU A 174 6.87 -1.33 7.13
C LEU A 174 5.48 -1.84 7.55
N ALA A 175 4.51 -0.95 7.70
CA ALA A 175 3.15 -1.32 8.09
C ALA A 175 2.42 -2.18 7.05
N SER A 176 2.68 -1.96 5.75
CA SER A 176 1.97 -2.64 4.68
C SER A 176 2.67 -3.91 4.17
N ARG A 177 3.99 -4.04 4.32
CA ARG A 177 4.81 -5.07 3.63
C ARG A 177 6.02 -5.57 4.42
N ASP A 178 6.13 -5.30 5.70
CA ASP A 178 7.34 -5.51 6.48
C ASP A 178 8.08 -6.83 6.18
N ALA A 179 7.39 -7.95 6.28
CA ALA A 179 7.99 -9.27 6.09
C ALA A 179 8.42 -9.56 4.62
N GLU A 180 7.91 -8.79 3.64
CA GLU A 180 8.29 -8.94 2.23
C GLU A 180 9.55 -8.15 1.86
N LEU A 181 9.92 -7.13 2.65
CA LEU A 181 10.97 -6.17 2.28
C LEU A 181 12.38 -6.74 2.41
N ILE A 182 12.64 -7.48 3.50
CA ILE A 182 13.97 -8.01 3.81
C ILE A 182 13.91 -9.53 3.90
N LEU A 183 14.87 -10.19 3.23
CA LEU A 183 15.07 -11.62 3.36
C LEU A 183 15.98 -11.90 4.56
N PRO A 184 15.48 -12.66 5.56
CA PRO A 184 16.35 -13.14 6.63
C PRO A 184 17.33 -14.19 6.09
N PRO A 185 18.51 -14.36 6.70
CA PRO A 185 19.40 -15.45 6.40
C PRO A 185 18.69 -16.80 6.67
N PRO A 186 18.99 -17.85 5.90
CA PRO A 186 18.37 -19.16 6.09
C PRO A 186 18.78 -19.72 7.45
N ASP A 187 17.80 -20.21 8.21
CA ASP A 187 18.02 -20.92 9.47
C ASP A 187 18.72 -22.25 9.20
N HIS A 188 19.99 -22.34 9.50
CA HIS A 188 20.81 -23.54 9.30
C HIS A 188 20.58 -24.65 10.34
N ASN A 189 19.76 -24.41 11.36
CA ASN A 189 19.53 -25.34 12.46
C ASN A 189 18.35 -26.30 12.23
N LEU A 190 17.61 -26.17 11.16
CA LEU A 190 16.58 -27.11 10.79
C LEU A 190 17.18 -28.15 9.84
N GLY A 191 17.44 -29.33 10.37
CA GLY A 191 17.87 -30.50 9.59
C GLY A 191 16.96 -30.70 8.37
N ALA A 192 17.41 -31.50 7.39
CA ALA A 192 16.95 -31.66 6.01
C ALA A 192 15.43 -31.80 5.70
N LEU A 193 14.54 -31.45 6.61
CA LEU A 193 13.08 -31.47 6.49
C LEU A 193 12.44 -30.10 6.79
N SER A 194 13.14 -29.00 6.58
CA SER A 194 12.49 -27.70 6.53
C SER A 194 11.65 -27.59 5.25
N ILE A 195 10.48 -28.19 5.26
CA ILE A 195 9.34 -27.74 4.45
C ILE A 195 9.22 -26.27 4.81
N GLY A 196 9.51 -25.37 3.85
CA GLY A 196 9.62 -23.94 4.07
C GLY A 196 8.51 -23.48 4.98
N ALA A 197 8.86 -22.95 6.14
CA ALA A 197 7.92 -22.29 7.00
C ALA A 197 7.32 -21.16 6.17
N THR A 198 6.15 -21.42 5.60
CA THR A 198 5.35 -20.38 4.98
C THR A 198 4.99 -19.48 6.14
N THR A 199 5.80 -18.43 6.36
CA THR A 199 5.45 -17.35 7.26
C THR A 199 4.15 -16.81 6.69
N ILE A 200 3.02 -17.21 7.30
CA ILE A 200 1.73 -16.62 6.99
C ILE A 200 1.89 -15.16 7.40
N LEU A 201 2.12 -14.33 6.40
CA LEU A 201 2.22 -12.90 6.56
C LEU A 201 0.84 -12.42 7.01
N VAL A 202 0.64 -12.32 8.32
CA VAL A 202 -0.51 -11.63 8.88
C VAL A 202 -0.34 -10.17 8.50
N ARG A 203 -0.90 -9.82 7.36
CA ARG A 203 -0.93 -8.45 6.88
C ARG A 203 -1.81 -7.66 7.83
N ASP A 204 -1.26 -6.64 8.45
CA ASP A 204 -2.05 -5.74 9.29
C ASP A 204 -3.18 -5.16 8.45
N PRO A 205 -4.45 -5.39 8.80
CA PRO A 205 -5.58 -4.96 7.99
C PRO A 205 -5.67 -3.43 7.85
N ASP A 206 -5.15 -2.66 8.82
CA ASP A 206 -5.05 -1.21 8.78
C ASP A 206 -3.58 -0.75 8.94
N PRO A 207 -2.89 -0.32 7.87
CA PRO A 207 -1.51 0.17 7.96
C PRO A 207 -1.32 1.37 8.91
N LEU A 208 -2.41 2.05 9.28
CA LEU A 208 -2.39 3.19 10.19
C LEU A 208 -2.81 2.83 11.64
N GLU A 209 -3.06 1.58 11.96
CA GLU A 209 -3.52 1.18 13.31
C GLU A 209 -2.51 1.60 14.39
N THR A 210 -1.24 1.30 14.19
CA THR A 210 -0.18 1.72 15.13
C THR A 210 -0.07 3.24 15.22
N ALA A 211 -0.18 3.96 14.09
CA ALA A 211 -0.19 5.41 14.08
C ALA A 211 -1.40 5.97 14.86
N ARG A 212 -2.58 5.38 14.69
CA ARG A 212 -3.79 5.80 15.42
C ARG A 212 -3.61 5.63 16.92
N ARG A 213 -3.15 4.48 17.36
CA ARG A 213 -2.92 4.19 18.78
C ARG A 213 -1.96 5.19 19.43
N ILE A 214 -0.86 5.53 18.76
CA ILE A 214 0.15 6.46 19.30
C ILE A 214 -0.35 7.90 19.24
N LEU A 215 -0.91 8.33 18.11
CA LEU A 215 -1.36 9.71 17.93
C LEU A 215 -2.66 10.03 18.69
N THR A 216 -3.35 9.04 19.25
CA THR A 216 -4.46 9.26 20.20
C THR A 216 -3.93 9.66 21.59
N THR A 217 -2.74 9.18 21.97
CA THR A 217 -2.13 9.53 23.27
C THR A 217 -1.30 10.79 23.22
N ALA A 218 -0.78 11.16 22.04
CA ALA A 218 0.05 12.34 21.84
C ALA A 218 -0.35 13.06 20.54
N PRO A 219 -0.47 14.40 20.54
CA PRO A 219 -0.93 15.15 19.38
C PRO A 219 0.00 14.95 18.17
N PRO A 220 -0.54 14.80 16.95
CA PRO A 220 0.25 14.77 15.73
C PRO A 220 1.11 16.03 15.57
N CYS A 221 2.29 15.87 14.98
CA CYS A 221 3.19 16.98 14.67
C CYS A 221 2.53 18.01 13.75
N SER A 222 2.75 19.30 13.99
CA SER A 222 2.39 20.38 13.07
C SER A 222 3.21 20.31 11.77
N ILE A 223 2.82 21.05 10.73
CA ILE A 223 3.61 21.14 9.48
C ILE A 223 5.01 21.72 9.77
N GLU A 224 5.13 22.65 10.70
CA GLU A 224 6.42 23.19 11.12
C GLU A 224 7.32 22.10 11.74
N GLN A 225 6.80 21.30 12.68
CA GLN A 225 7.52 20.18 13.29
C GLN A 225 7.86 19.08 12.30
N LEU A 226 7.00 18.81 11.31
CA LEU A 226 7.31 17.88 10.22
C LEU A 226 8.41 18.42 9.30
N SER A 227 8.46 19.76 9.11
CA SER A 227 9.46 20.41 8.27
C SER A 227 10.86 20.42 8.91
N TRP A 228 10.91 20.62 10.21
CA TRP A 228 12.16 20.78 10.98
C TRP A 228 12.18 19.87 12.21
N PRO A 229 12.34 18.55 12.02
CA PRO A 229 12.44 17.65 13.16
C PRO A 229 13.73 17.92 13.94
N ASP A 230 13.61 17.90 15.26
CA ASP A 230 14.80 17.93 16.10
C ASP A 230 15.52 16.57 16.02
N VAL A 231 16.71 16.58 15.43
CA VAL A 231 17.52 15.37 15.18
C VAL A 231 17.82 14.63 16.48
N ASN A 232 17.99 15.34 17.59
CA ASN A 232 18.31 14.73 18.89
C ASN A 232 17.13 13.97 19.50
N THR A 233 15.89 14.25 19.03
CA THR A 233 14.69 13.60 19.54
C THR A 233 14.22 12.44 18.70
N LEU A 234 14.82 12.20 17.52
CA LEU A 234 14.36 11.16 16.59
C LEU A 234 14.42 9.74 17.17
N ASP A 235 15.33 9.46 18.08
CA ASP A 235 15.46 8.16 18.76
C ASP A 235 14.66 8.06 20.06
N SER A 236 13.94 9.12 20.44
CA SER A 236 13.08 9.20 21.63
C SER A 236 11.61 8.88 21.31
N GLU A 237 10.74 8.98 22.34
CA GLU A 237 9.29 8.91 22.20
C GLU A 237 8.77 10.01 21.25
N ALA A 238 9.32 11.20 21.29
CA ALA A 238 9.01 12.30 20.36
C ALA A 238 9.33 11.92 18.91
N GLY A 239 10.39 11.15 18.67
CA GLY A 239 10.72 10.59 17.37
C GLY A 239 9.67 9.59 16.87
N GLU A 240 9.05 8.81 17.77
CA GLU A 240 7.97 7.91 17.37
C GLU A 240 6.71 8.70 16.95
N ILE A 241 6.36 9.77 17.68
CA ILE A 241 5.28 10.69 17.30
C ILE A 241 5.55 11.30 15.93
N PHE A 242 6.78 11.76 15.68
CA PHE A 242 7.20 12.28 14.37
C PHE A 242 7.01 11.23 13.27
N ARG A 243 7.52 10.01 13.46
CA ARG A 243 7.39 8.91 12.48
C ARG A 243 5.95 8.60 12.13
N ARG A 244 5.06 8.55 13.14
CA ARG A 244 3.63 8.26 12.93
C ARG A 244 2.88 9.43 12.31
N SER A 245 3.23 10.65 12.68
CA SER A 245 2.70 11.86 12.02
C SER A 245 3.13 11.94 10.55
N ALA A 246 4.38 11.63 10.25
CA ALA A 246 4.89 11.57 8.87
C ALA A 246 4.21 10.46 8.05
N GLN A 247 3.99 9.28 8.64
CA GLN A 247 3.25 8.19 8.03
C GLN A 247 1.82 8.60 7.68
N LEU A 248 1.12 9.22 8.62
CA LEU A 248 -0.23 9.73 8.42
C LEU A 248 -0.25 10.81 7.33
N PHE A 249 0.69 11.76 7.37
CA PHE A 249 0.77 12.85 6.41
C PHE A 249 0.95 12.33 4.97
N VAL A 250 1.89 11.41 4.74
CA VAL A 250 2.10 10.76 3.43
C VAL A 250 0.87 9.98 2.98
N SER A 251 0.23 9.25 3.89
CA SER A 251 -0.99 8.47 3.59
C SER A 251 -2.14 9.39 3.16
N GLU A 252 -2.38 10.49 3.88
CA GLU A 252 -3.44 11.44 3.55
C GLU A 252 -3.15 12.20 2.25
N LEU A 253 -1.90 12.60 1.99
CA LEU A 253 -1.49 13.20 0.71
C LEU A 253 -1.71 12.26 -0.47
N SER A 254 -1.39 10.97 -0.31
CA SER A 254 -1.55 9.95 -1.35
C SER A 254 -3.03 9.66 -1.67
N ARG A 255 -3.94 9.88 -0.72
CA ARG A 255 -5.40 9.73 -0.88
C ARG A 255 -6.06 10.89 -1.62
N LEU A 256 -5.42 12.04 -1.70
CA LEU A 256 -5.95 13.17 -2.46
C LEU A 256 -6.12 12.81 -3.94
N LYS A 257 -7.01 13.53 -4.62
CA LYS A 257 -7.12 13.41 -6.08
C LYS A 257 -5.76 13.72 -6.72
N ASP A 258 -5.27 12.81 -7.54
CA ASP A 258 -3.93 12.87 -8.16
C ASP A 258 -2.76 12.88 -7.15
N GLY A 259 -3.01 12.49 -5.88
CA GLY A 259 -2.06 12.63 -4.77
C GLY A 259 -0.70 11.97 -5.03
N LYS A 260 -0.68 10.72 -5.51
CA LYS A 260 0.57 10.01 -5.87
C LYS A 260 1.31 10.69 -7.03
N THR A 261 0.59 11.18 -8.03
CA THR A 261 1.18 11.91 -9.16
C THR A 261 1.80 13.24 -8.71
N ASN A 262 1.10 13.96 -7.82
CA ASN A 262 1.61 15.20 -7.26
C ASN A 262 2.84 14.95 -6.36
N LEU A 263 2.84 13.86 -5.60
CA LEU A 263 3.98 13.48 -4.77
C LEU A 263 5.22 13.16 -5.63
N ARG A 264 5.04 12.40 -6.72
CA ARG A 264 6.10 12.19 -7.72
C ARG A 264 6.58 13.50 -8.34
N GLY A 265 5.64 14.37 -8.72
CA GLY A 265 5.95 15.70 -9.26
C GLY A 265 6.76 16.53 -8.28
N MET A 266 6.42 16.51 -7.00
CA MET A 266 7.21 17.16 -5.95
C MET A 266 8.63 16.59 -5.90
N ILE A 267 8.78 15.26 -5.82
CA ILE A 267 10.10 14.61 -5.77
C ILE A 267 10.94 15.02 -6.98
N ALA A 268 10.37 14.97 -8.19
CA ALA A 268 11.07 15.32 -9.43
C ALA A 268 11.47 16.81 -9.50
N ASN A 269 10.83 17.69 -8.74
CA ASN A 269 11.12 19.12 -8.73
C ASN A 269 11.98 19.58 -7.53
N LEU A 270 12.36 18.67 -6.60
CA LEU A 270 13.16 19.05 -5.44
C LEU A 270 14.50 19.72 -5.81
N ASN A 271 15.14 19.27 -6.88
CA ASN A 271 16.40 19.84 -7.34
C ASN A 271 16.27 21.15 -8.13
N SER A 272 15.04 21.66 -8.29
CA SER A 272 14.75 22.93 -8.97
C SER A 272 14.48 24.06 -7.99
N PHE A 273 14.36 23.77 -6.68
CA PHE A 273 14.03 24.76 -5.64
C PHE A 273 14.95 24.60 -4.44
N TYR A 274 15.23 25.70 -3.74
CA TYR A 274 16.06 25.71 -2.53
C TYR A 274 15.41 25.03 -1.32
N ASN A 275 14.07 24.93 -1.33
CA ASN A 275 13.34 24.28 -0.26
C ASN A 275 12.24 23.37 -0.81
N TRP A 276 11.91 22.35 -0.08
CA TRP A 276 10.89 21.37 -0.45
C TRP A 276 9.47 21.96 -0.44
N GLN A 277 9.20 22.98 0.37
CA GLN A 277 7.87 23.63 0.46
C GLN A 277 7.47 24.21 -0.89
N THR A 278 8.39 24.85 -1.59
CA THR A 278 8.13 25.40 -2.93
C THR A 278 7.87 24.30 -3.96
N ALA A 279 8.67 23.23 -3.95
CA ALA A 279 8.44 22.06 -4.80
C ALA A 279 7.08 21.41 -4.52
N PHE A 280 6.71 21.32 -3.24
CA PHE A 280 5.43 20.81 -2.78
C PHE A 280 4.26 21.66 -3.30
N LEU A 281 4.26 22.95 -3.00
CA LEU A 281 3.19 23.87 -3.42
C LEU A 281 3.04 23.93 -4.94
N ARG A 282 4.15 23.83 -5.68
CA ARG A 282 4.10 23.76 -7.14
C ARG A 282 3.37 22.51 -7.64
N SER A 283 3.62 21.38 -7.01
CA SER A 283 3.05 20.09 -7.41
C SER A 283 1.62 19.91 -6.94
N TYR A 284 1.28 20.46 -5.78
CA TYR A 284 -0.07 20.39 -5.17
C TYR A 284 -0.87 21.71 -5.34
N GLN A 285 -0.53 22.55 -6.30
CA GLN A 285 -1.12 23.89 -6.46
C GLN A 285 -2.65 23.90 -6.57
N LYS A 286 -3.24 22.82 -7.14
CA LYS A 286 -4.70 22.68 -7.26
C LYS A 286 -5.38 22.41 -5.91
N GLN A 287 -4.69 21.75 -4.99
CA GLN A 287 -5.20 21.39 -3.67
C GLN A 287 -4.83 22.45 -2.63
N PHE A 288 -3.59 22.95 -2.69
CA PHE A 288 -3.04 23.90 -1.73
C PHE A 288 -2.45 25.12 -2.45
N PRO A 289 -3.18 26.22 -2.54
CA PRO A 289 -2.70 27.45 -3.18
C PRO A 289 -1.56 28.12 -2.40
N ASN A 290 -1.43 27.85 -1.11
CA ASN A 290 -0.39 28.38 -0.23
C ASN A 290 -0.18 27.46 0.99
N LEU A 291 0.85 27.77 1.77
CA LEU A 291 1.23 26.99 2.96
C LEU A 291 0.13 27.00 4.04
N LEU A 292 -0.54 28.14 4.23
CA LEU A 292 -1.64 28.25 5.20
C LEU A 292 -2.81 27.30 4.86
N ALA A 293 -3.09 27.10 3.57
CA ALA A 293 -4.12 26.16 3.14
C ALA A 293 -3.71 24.71 3.47
N LEU A 294 -2.42 24.37 3.31
CA LEU A 294 -1.86 23.08 3.71
C LEU A 294 -1.95 22.89 5.24
N GLU A 295 -1.56 23.91 6.02
CA GLU A 295 -1.62 23.85 7.49
C GLU A 295 -3.04 23.63 8.00
N LYS A 296 -4.01 24.40 7.47
CA LYS A 296 -5.42 24.23 7.81
C LYS A 296 -5.94 22.83 7.46
N TRP A 297 -5.62 22.36 6.26
CA TRP A 297 -6.01 21.02 5.83
C TRP A 297 -5.40 19.96 6.75
N TRP A 298 -4.11 20.07 7.06
CA TRP A 298 -3.42 19.11 7.93
C TRP A 298 -3.98 19.13 9.36
N ALA A 299 -4.22 20.30 9.93
CA ALA A 299 -4.85 20.43 11.24
C ALA A 299 -6.22 19.74 11.30
N LEU A 300 -7.02 19.87 10.24
CA LEU A 300 -8.31 19.18 10.14
C LEU A 300 -8.14 17.67 9.99
N GLN A 301 -7.24 17.19 9.09
CA GLN A 301 -7.01 15.76 8.90
C GLN A 301 -6.46 15.10 10.15
N SER A 302 -5.49 15.70 10.82
CA SER A 302 -4.88 15.20 12.04
C SER A 302 -5.88 15.17 13.20
N SER A 303 -6.66 16.23 13.39
CA SER A 303 -7.73 16.29 14.40
C SER A 303 -8.82 15.25 14.13
N TYR A 304 -9.21 15.09 12.87
CA TYR A 304 -10.19 14.09 12.46
C TYR A 304 -9.65 12.67 12.67
N PHE A 305 -8.37 12.42 12.40
CA PHE A 305 -7.74 11.12 12.60
C PHE A 305 -7.67 10.73 14.08
N VAL A 306 -7.29 11.66 14.95
CA VAL A 306 -7.18 11.49 16.41
C VAL A 306 -8.56 11.50 17.06
N GLY A 307 -9.45 12.40 16.66
CA GLY A 307 -10.82 12.54 17.19
C GLY A 307 -11.79 11.45 16.72
N ARG A 308 -11.33 10.51 15.91
CA ARG A 308 -12.06 9.26 15.68
C ARG A 308 -12.00 8.40 16.94
N ASP A 309 -12.75 8.81 17.92
CA ASP A 309 -13.00 8.03 19.12
C ASP A 309 -13.40 6.61 18.70
N ASN A 310 -12.72 5.59 19.19
CA ASN A 310 -13.08 4.18 18.96
C ASN A 310 -14.53 3.89 19.44
N GLN A 311 -15.10 4.77 20.26
CA GLN A 311 -16.49 4.71 20.71
C GLN A 311 -17.51 5.00 19.59
N HIS A 312 -17.10 5.62 18.48
CA HIS A 312 -17.99 5.91 17.35
C HIS A 312 -17.84 4.91 16.21
N PHE A 313 -16.88 3.99 16.28
CA PHE A 313 -16.78 2.87 15.34
C PHE A 313 -17.69 1.74 15.83
N TRP A 314 -18.40 1.17 14.89
CA TRP A 314 -19.08 -0.10 15.14
C TRP A 314 -18.04 -1.18 15.43
N ASN A 315 -18.25 -1.96 16.48
CA ASN A 315 -17.45 -3.16 16.71
C ASN A 315 -17.69 -4.17 15.56
N HIS A 316 -16.97 -5.29 15.54
CA HIS A 316 -17.09 -6.27 14.45
C HIS A 316 -18.51 -6.82 14.28
N ALA A 317 -19.19 -7.14 15.38
CA ALA A 317 -20.55 -7.66 15.35
C ALA A 317 -21.56 -6.60 14.88
N GLU A 318 -21.43 -5.37 15.40
CA GLU A 318 -22.24 -4.24 14.97
C GLU A 318 -21.98 -3.90 13.49
N SER A 319 -20.72 -3.94 13.04
CA SER A 319 -20.37 -3.70 11.64
C SER A 319 -21.01 -4.72 10.72
N ALA A 320 -21.00 -6.00 11.09
CA ALA A 320 -21.66 -7.06 10.32
C ALA A 320 -23.18 -6.83 10.24
N THR A 321 -23.81 -6.52 11.39
CA THR A 321 -25.26 -6.28 11.46
C THR A 321 -25.65 -5.01 10.67
N LYS A 322 -24.92 -3.92 10.87
CA LYS A 322 -25.18 -2.66 10.18
C LYS A 322 -24.97 -2.76 8.67
N LEU A 323 -23.94 -3.49 8.24
CA LEU A 323 -23.73 -3.75 6.81
C LEU A 323 -24.87 -4.58 6.22
N ASP A 324 -25.37 -5.59 6.94
CA ASP A 324 -26.53 -6.37 6.50
C ASP A 324 -27.78 -5.51 6.37
N GLU A 325 -28.07 -4.63 7.35
CA GLU A 325 -29.18 -3.67 7.28
C GLU A 325 -29.05 -2.71 6.09
N LEU A 326 -27.84 -2.20 5.81
CA LEU A 326 -27.59 -1.28 4.71
C LEU A 326 -27.76 -1.91 3.32
N LEU A 327 -27.46 -3.19 3.20
CA LEU A 327 -27.61 -3.95 1.96
C LEU A 327 -29.04 -4.44 1.69
N ARG A 328 -29.98 -4.11 2.57
CA ARG A 328 -31.41 -4.38 2.39
C ARG A 328 -32.16 -3.11 2.02
N ALA A 329 -33.16 -3.23 1.15
CA ALA A 329 -34.05 -2.15 0.77
C ALA A 329 -35.43 -2.35 1.45
N ARG A 330 -35.99 -1.25 1.94
CA ARG A 330 -37.32 -1.26 2.55
C ARG A 330 -38.40 -1.21 1.46
N VAL A 331 -39.38 -2.09 1.58
CA VAL A 331 -40.58 -2.08 0.75
C VAL A 331 -41.71 -1.51 1.59
N ALA A 332 -42.29 -0.37 1.15
CA ALA A 332 -43.56 0.08 1.65
C ALA A 332 -44.66 -0.80 1.01
N VAL A 333 -45.25 -1.67 1.79
CA VAL A 333 -46.45 -2.40 1.36
C VAL A 333 -47.65 -1.54 1.76
N ASP A 334 -48.32 -0.92 0.79
CA ASP A 334 -49.57 -0.22 1.00
C ASP A 334 -50.65 -1.27 1.35
N LEU A 335 -50.80 -1.54 2.62
CA LEU A 335 -51.94 -2.24 3.16
C LEU A 335 -52.98 -1.21 3.64
N GLN A 336 -54.23 -1.39 3.24
CA GLN A 336 -55.40 -0.57 3.54
C GLN A 336 -55.43 -0.05 4.99
N ILE A 337 -55.93 1.16 5.13
CA ILE A 337 -56.08 1.98 6.35
C ILE A 337 -56.41 1.11 7.59
N GLY A 338 -55.45 1.02 8.54
CA GLY A 338 -55.74 0.59 9.90
C GLY A 338 -54.82 -0.44 10.58
N SER A 339 -53.84 -1.03 9.91
CA SER A 339 -52.88 -1.94 10.53
C SER A 339 -51.43 -1.48 10.28
N ALA A 340 -50.59 -1.55 11.32
CA ALA A 340 -49.15 -1.28 11.17
C ALA A 340 -48.57 -2.22 10.09
N SER A 341 -48.21 -1.67 8.95
CA SER A 341 -47.63 -2.41 7.82
C SER A 341 -46.40 -3.20 8.27
N PRO A 342 -46.34 -4.52 8.04
CA PRO A 342 -45.11 -5.24 8.22
C PRO A 342 -44.08 -4.65 7.27
N ARG A 343 -43.01 -4.06 7.80
CA ARG A 343 -41.88 -3.56 7.05
C ARG A 343 -41.16 -4.75 6.40
N SER A 344 -41.45 -4.99 5.14
CA SER A 344 -40.74 -6.03 4.37
C SER A 344 -39.43 -5.46 3.87
N GLU A 345 -38.35 -6.16 4.12
CA GLU A 345 -37.01 -5.83 3.62
C GLU A 345 -36.62 -6.83 2.53
N VAL A 346 -36.08 -6.33 1.44
CA VAL A 346 -35.62 -7.15 0.32
C VAL A 346 -34.13 -6.91 0.03
N SER A 347 -33.46 -7.91 -0.53
CA SER A 347 -32.05 -7.80 -0.89
C SER A 347 -31.84 -6.86 -2.07
N LEU A 348 -30.62 -6.34 -2.25
CA LEU A 348 -30.25 -5.52 -3.41
C LEU A 348 -30.37 -6.32 -4.73
N GLN A 349 -30.15 -7.64 -4.68
CA GLN A 349 -30.36 -8.52 -5.84
C GLN A 349 -31.82 -8.50 -6.29
N THR A 350 -32.76 -8.54 -5.35
CA THR A 350 -34.21 -8.41 -5.64
C THR A 350 -34.54 -7.04 -6.20
N VAL A 351 -33.98 -5.96 -5.65
CA VAL A 351 -34.13 -4.60 -6.18
C VAL A 351 -33.66 -4.52 -7.63
N ILE A 352 -32.50 -5.10 -7.95
CA ILE A 352 -31.90 -5.09 -9.28
C ILE A 352 -32.67 -5.96 -10.27
N ARG A 353 -33.29 -7.04 -9.81
CA ARG A 353 -34.03 -7.98 -10.66
C ARG A 353 -35.46 -7.52 -10.94
N ASP A 354 -36.19 -7.09 -9.92
CA ASP A 354 -37.63 -7.05 -9.93
C ASP A 354 -38.23 -5.63 -9.94
N TRP A 355 -37.43 -4.59 -9.60
CA TRP A 355 -37.94 -3.24 -9.51
C TRP A 355 -37.87 -2.48 -10.84
N ASP A 356 -38.80 -1.54 -11.02
CA ASP A 356 -38.76 -0.62 -12.17
C ASP A 356 -37.51 0.28 -12.14
N SER A 357 -37.13 0.78 -13.30
CA SER A 357 -35.89 1.53 -13.52
C SER A 357 -35.75 2.79 -12.65
N ILE A 358 -36.85 3.50 -12.43
CA ILE A 358 -36.87 4.78 -11.70
C ILE A 358 -36.67 4.51 -10.22
N ARG A 359 -37.50 3.63 -9.64
CA ARG A 359 -37.44 3.24 -8.23
C ARG A 359 -36.12 2.59 -7.89
N GLN A 360 -35.61 1.73 -8.77
CA GLN A 360 -34.31 1.09 -8.64
C GLN A 360 -33.17 2.15 -8.56
N SER A 361 -33.15 3.12 -9.50
CA SER A 361 -32.11 4.16 -9.55
C SER A 361 -32.10 5.01 -8.26
N VAL A 362 -33.26 5.41 -7.75
CA VAL A 362 -33.38 6.19 -6.51
C VAL A 362 -32.85 5.39 -5.34
N THR A 363 -33.29 4.14 -5.18
CA THR A 363 -32.89 3.28 -4.06
C THR A 363 -31.38 2.98 -4.10
N LEU A 364 -30.82 2.68 -5.26
CA LEU A 364 -29.39 2.41 -5.37
C LEU A 364 -28.53 3.65 -5.10
N LYS A 365 -28.98 4.85 -5.47
CA LYS A 365 -28.31 6.11 -5.12
C LYS A 365 -28.32 6.36 -3.61
N GLU A 366 -29.45 6.08 -2.96
CA GLU A 366 -29.56 6.14 -1.49
C GLU A 366 -28.60 5.14 -0.84
N LYS A 367 -28.58 3.89 -1.28
CA LYS A 367 -27.70 2.86 -0.76
C LYS A 367 -26.20 3.17 -0.96
N LEU A 368 -25.84 3.79 -2.07
CA LEU A 368 -24.47 4.27 -2.29
C LEU A 368 -24.07 5.35 -1.29
N ARG A 369 -24.97 6.29 -0.94
CA ARG A 369 -24.71 7.30 0.11
C ARG A 369 -24.62 6.68 1.50
N ASP A 370 -25.49 5.72 1.79
CA ASP A 370 -25.51 5.01 3.05
C ASP A 370 -24.21 4.23 3.25
N LEU A 371 -23.74 3.52 2.23
CA LEU A 371 -22.45 2.81 2.25
C LEU A 371 -21.26 3.75 2.38
N GLU A 372 -21.29 4.95 1.75
CA GLU A 372 -20.28 5.99 1.92
C GLU A 372 -20.21 6.46 3.37
N SER A 373 -21.38 6.75 3.97
CA SER A 373 -21.48 7.18 5.36
C SER A 373 -21.04 6.08 6.33
N ALA A 374 -21.40 4.83 6.04
CA ALA A 374 -21.02 3.66 6.83
C ALA A 374 -19.54 3.39 6.79
N ARG A 375 -18.88 3.64 5.65
CA ARG A 375 -17.43 3.46 5.47
C ARG A 375 -16.60 4.17 6.55
N ILE A 376 -17.11 5.28 7.08
CA ILE A 376 -16.45 6.07 8.12
C ILE A 376 -16.53 5.39 9.49
N ARG A 377 -17.58 4.58 9.75
CA ARG A 377 -17.88 3.99 11.07
C ARG A 377 -17.63 2.50 11.15
N ILE A 378 -17.54 1.83 10.01
CA ILE A 378 -17.42 0.37 9.94
C ILE A 378 -16.04 -0.11 10.37
N ALA A 379 -15.96 -1.27 11.01
CA ALA A 379 -14.70 -1.87 11.41
C ALA A 379 -13.75 -2.06 10.20
N PRO A 380 -12.43 -1.85 10.36
CA PRO A 380 -11.45 -1.83 9.28
C PRO A 380 -11.49 -3.03 8.34
N GLN A 381 -11.80 -4.22 8.88
CA GLN A 381 -11.90 -5.48 8.14
C GLN A 381 -13.00 -5.47 7.07
N TYR A 382 -14.03 -4.64 7.24
CA TYR A 382 -15.15 -4.52 6.32
C TYR A 382 -15.00 -3.36 5.33
N ILE A 383 -14.04 -2.44 5.50
CA ILE A 383 -13.87 -1.26 4.64
C ILE A 383 -13.72 -1.66 3.17
N ARG A 384 -12.82 -2.63 2.90
CA ARG A 384 -12.58 -3.12 1.54
C ARG A 384 -13.86 -3.74 0.94
N LEU A 385 -14.60 -4.46 1.74
CA LEU A 385 -15.86 -5.08 1.30
C LEU A 385 -16.90 -4.02 0.95
N VAL A 386 -17.04 -2.96 1.77
CA VAL A 386 -17.92 -1.81 1.48
C VAL A 386 -17.52 -1.14 0.17
N ASP A 387 -16.22 -0.91 -0.06
CA ASP A 387 -15.73 -0.32 -1.31
C ASP A 387 -16.02 -1.21 -2.53
N GLU A 388 -15.92 -2.54 -2.37
CA GLU A 388 -16.28 -3.50 -3.42
C GLU A 388 -17.80 -3.44 -3.74
N TYR A 389 -18.69 -3.43 -2.73
CA TYR A 389 -20.14 -3.24 -2.94
C TYR A 389 -20.45 -1.92 -3.64
N ARG A 390 -19.84 -0.82 -3.21
CA ARG A 390 -20.02 0.50 -3.83
C ARG A 390 -19.60 0.48 -5.31
N THR A 391 -18.47 -0.15 -5.61
CA THR A 391 -17.96 -0.27 -6.98
C THR A 391 -18.95 -1.03 -7.87
N VAL A 392 -19.43 -2.18 -7.41
CA VAL A 392 -20.39 -3.00 -8.16
C VAL A 392 -21.70 -2.24 -8.43
N LEU A 393 -22.23 -1.55 -7.41
CA LEU A 393 -23.48 -0.78 -7.55
C LEU A 393 -23.30 0.45 -8.45
N ALA A 394 -22.20 1.18 -8.32
CA ALA A 394 -21.90 2.36 -9.14
C ALA A 394 -21.68 1.97 -10.62
N GLU A 395 -20.97 0.86 -10.87
CA GLU A 395 -20.77 0.34 -12.23
C GLU A 395 -22.10 -0.11 -12.86
N TYR A 396 -22.96 -0.76 -12.09
CA TYR A 396 -24.28 -1.15 -12.55
C TYR A 396 -25.10 0.07 -12.98
N GLN A 397 -25.17 1.11 -12.15
CA GLN A 397 -25.89 2.34 -12.52
C GLN A 397 -25.32 2.98 -13.78
N LYS A 398 -23.99 3.11 -13.87
CA LYS A 398 -23.32 3.66 -15.04
C LYS A 398 -23.59 2.86 -16.33
N LYS A 399 -23.57 1.54 -16.24
CA LYS A 399 -23.88 0.65 -17.39
C LYS A 399 -25.34 0.80 -17.81
N ARG A 400 -26.26 0.89 -16.85
CA ARG A 400 -27.68 1.04 -17.10
C ARG A 400 -28.05 2.40 -17.68
N GLU A 401 -27.44 3.48 -17.19
CA GLU A 401 -27.61 4.82 -17.77
C GLU A 401 -27.15 4.88 -19.23
N ARG A 402 -26.03 4.23 -19.55
CA ARG A 402 -25.55 4.12 -20.94
C ARG A 402 -26.55 3.36 -21.85
N VAL A 403 -27.11 2.28 -21.36
CA VAL A 403 -28.11 1.51 -22.13
C VAL A 403 -29.38 2.34 -22.34
N ASN A 404 -29.84 3.08 -21.33
CA ASN A 404 -31.02 3.97 -21.47
C ASN A 404 -30.74 5.17 -22.40
N ALA A 405 -29.54 5.74 -22.41
CA ALA A 405 -29.14 6.81 -23.33
C ALA A 405 -29.08 6.33 -24.79
N THR A 406 -28.70 5.07 -25.02
CA THR A 406 -28.68 4.47 -26.37
C THR A 406 -30.08 4.16 -26.90
N PHE A 407 -31.09 4.04 -26.02
CA PHE A 407 -32.45 3.77 -26.38
C PHE A 407 -33.18 4.96 -27.08
N LEU A 408 -32.65 6.18 -26.91
CA LEU A 408 -33.17 7.38 -27.61
C LEU A 408 -32.71 7.49 -29.07
N GLY A 409 -31.83 6.62 -29.55
CA GLY A 409 -31.23 6.78 -30.86
C GLY A 409 -31.20 5.59 -31.81
N ILE A 410 -31.07 4.32 -31.37
CA ILE A 410 -31.02 3.14 -32.28
C ILE A 410 -31.29 1.85 -31.46
N ARG A 411 -32.19 0.99 -32.03
CA ARG A 411 -32.48 -0.37 -31.53
C ARG A 411 -31.21 -1.22 -31.46
N THR A 412 -30.63 -1.40 -30.29
CA THR A 412 -29.71 -2.53 -30.05
C THR A 412 -29.79 -3.00 -28.63
N SER A 413 -30.33 -4.20 -28.49
CA SER A 413 -30.06 -5.21 -27.49
C SER A 413 -30.73 -5.09 -26.10
N PHE A 414 -31.97 -5.54 -26.02
CA PHE A 414 -32.54 -6.08 -24.76
C PHE A 414 -31.67 -7.14 -24.11
N LEU A 415 -30.88 -7.88 -24.88
CA LEU A 415 -29.91 -8.87 -24.45
C LEU A 415 -28.75 -8.28 -23.60
N SER A 416 -28.50 -6.98 -23.68
CA SER A 416 -27.40 -6.36 -22.90
C SER A 416 -27.81 -5.98 -21.47
N VAL A 417 -29.09 -5.63 -21.24
CA VAL A 417 -29.62 -5.30 -19.90
C VAL A 417 -29.65 -6.52 -19.02
N ASP A 418 -30.19 -7.64 -19.51
CA ASP A 418 -30.25 -8.88 -18.75
C ASP A 418 -28.90 -9.43 -18.39
N LYS A 419 -27.92 -9.36 -19.32
CA LYS A 419 -26.54 -9.76 -19.04
C LYS A 419 -25.90 -8.89 -17.96
N VAL A 420 -26.09 -7.58 -18.02
CA VAL A 420 -25.57 -6.65 -16.99
C VAL A 420 -26.23 -6.92 -15.65
N THR A 421 -27.53 -7.14 -15.62
CA THR A 421 -28.30 -7.47 -14.41
C THR A 421 -27.79 -8.79 -13.80
N GLN A 422 -27.70 -9.86 -14.58
CA GLN A 422 -27.21 -11.17 -14.10
C GLN A 422 -25.77 -11.09 -13.60
N ALA A 423 -24.88 -10.43 -14.34
CA ALA A 423 -23.48 -10.27 -13.91
C ALA A 423 -23.36 -9.48 -12.58
N THR A 424 -24.22 -8.48 -12.39
CA THR A 424 -24.23 -7.69 -11.16
C THR A 424 -24.77 -8.49 -9.98
N ILE A 425 -25.83 -9.27 -10.19
CA ILE A 425 -26.37 -10.17 -9.17
C ILE A 425 -25.31 -11.19 -8.74
N ALA A 426 -24.65 -11.84 -9.71
CA ALA A 426 -23.57 -12.79 -9.41
C ALA A 426 -22.39 -12.14 -8.63
N ALA A 427 -22.05 -10.89 -8.96
CA ALA A 427 -21.03 -10.14 -8.22
C ALA A 427 -21.47 -9.84 -6.77
N LEU A 428 -22.74 -9.46 -6.55
CA LEU A 428 -23.29 -9.23 -5.22
C LEU A 428 -23.34 -10.53 -4.40
N ASP A 429 -23.73 -11.65 -4.99
CA ASP A 429 -23.76 -12.96 -4.33
C ASP A 429 -22.35 -13.39 -3.89
N ALA A 430 -21.33 -13.14 -4.72
CA ALA A 430 -19.95 -13.38 -4.37
C ALA A 430 -19.47 -12.50 -3.19
N LEU A 431 -19.90 -11.24 -3.15
CA LEU A 431 -19.60 -10.33 -2.03
C LEU A 431 -20.34 -10.74 -0.76
N ASP A 432 -21.58 -11.21 -0.85
CA ASP A 432 -22.33 -11.74 0.29
C ASP A 432 -21.65 -12.99 0.88
N THR A 433 -21.15 -13.89 0.05
CA THR A 433 -20.36 -15.05 0.47
C THR A 433 -19.08 -14.61 1.18
N LYS A 434 -18.37 -13.64 0.63
CA LYS A 434 -17.17 -13.06 1.23
C LYS A 434 -17.46 -12.39 2.58
N ARG A 435 -18.59 -11.66 2.68
CA ARG A 435 -19.08 -11.07 3.93
C ARG A 435 -19.31 -12.12 5.01
N ALA A 436 -20.01 -13.20 4.67
CA ALA A 436 -20.28 -14.30 5.57
C ALA A 436 -18.98 -14.95 6.08
N THR A 437 -18.00 -15.14 5.20
CA THR A 437 -16.69 -15.70 5.56
C THR A 437 -15.95 -14.81 6.54
N ILE A 438 -15.88 -13.49 6.27
CA ILE A 438 -15.22 -12.52 7.17
C ILE A 438 -15.91 -12.53 8.55
N SER A 439 -17.24 -12.48 8.58
CA SER A 439 -18.00 -12.49 9.84
C SER A 439 -17.77 -13.78 10.66
N ALA A 440 -17.71 -14.93 10.00
CA ALA A 440 -17.46 -16.21 10.65
C ALA A 440 -16.03 -16.32 11.21
N THR A 441 -15.04 -15.79 10.47
CA THR A 441 -13.63 -15.79 10.92
C THR A 441 -13.47 -14.92 12.17
N LEU A 442 -14.01 -13.70 12.13
CA LEU A 442 -13.93 -12.76 13.26
C LEU A 442 -14.69 -13.24 14.50
N ALA A 443 -15.82 -13.92 14.31
CA ALA A 443 -16.55 -14.53 15.43
C ALA A 443 -15.71 -15.61 16.14
N LYS A 444 -15.04 -16.48 15.40
CA LYS A 444 -14.14 -17.49 15.94
C LYS A 444 -12.91 -16.89 16.65
N GLU A 445 -12.34 -15.82 16.11
CA GLU A 445 -11.23 -15.10 16.77
C GLU A 445 -11.64 -14.45 18.10
N ALA A 446 -12.85 -13.88 18.16
CA ALA A 446 -13.41 -13.30 19.37
C ALA A 446 -13.66 -14.38 20.44
N GLU A 447 -14.16 -15.55 20.06
CA GLU A 447 -14.39 -16.69 20.95
C GLU A 447 -13.08 -17.25 21.52
N ASN A 448 -12.04 -17.39 20.68
CA ASN A 448 -10.71 -17.84 21.11
C ASN A 448 -10.03 -16.85 22.08
N LYS A 449 -10.21 -15.53 21.89
CA LYS A 449 -9.66 -14.52 22.81
C LYS A 449 -10.33 -14.58 24.18
N ASN A 450 -11.63 -14.85 24.25
CA ASN A 450 -12.36 -15.00 25.51
C ASN A 450 -11.93 -16.25 26.29
N LEU A 451 -11.55 -17.33 25.58
CA LEU A 451 -11.05 -18.57 26.20
C LEU A 451 -9.61 -18.44 26.74
N THR A 452 -8.79 -17.57 26.17
CA THR A 452 -7.39 -17.36 26.59
C THR A 452 -7.24 -16.26 27.65
N GLY A 453 -8.24 -15.39 27.84
CA GLY A 453 -8.24 -14.30 28.82
C GLY A 453 -8.68 -14.71 30.24
N THR A 454 -9.01 -15.99 30.46
CA THR A 454 -9.52 -16.51 31.76
C THR A 454 -8.49 -17.44 32.43
N LYS A 455 -7.20 -17.20 32.25
CA LYS A 455 -6.14 -17.87 32.99
C LYS A 455 -5.23 -16.87 33.66
#